data_be305f110e98a6d32c32b06a386b1cf2
#
_entry.id   be305f110e98a6d32c32b06a386b1cf2
#
_cell.length_a   1.000
_cell.length_b   1.000
_cell.length_c   1.000
_cell.angle_alpha   90.00
_cell.angle_beta   90.00
_cell.angle_gamma   90.00
#
_symmetry.space_group_name_H-M   'P 1'
#
loop_
_entity.id
_entity.type
_entity.pdbx_description
1 polymer ?
#
loop_
_entity_poly.entity_id
_entity_poly.type
_entity_poly.pdbx_seq_one_letter_code
_entity_poly.pdbx_strand_id
1 'polypeptide(L)'
;MKRKVDGNPAILHSLEAATITQTVTNEEEAVIAAVLHDTVEDAGVKIGEIMERFGDRVAELVLSETENKRVKQDPADTWRMRKEESVAVLRQTADPGIKALYLGDKLSNIRSLSRSLEIYGDAMWQQFNQKDPAEHRWYYTSIAAALADLAHTAAYREFVALIDRVFGGI
;
A
#
# COMPACT_ATOMS: atom_id res chain seq x y z
N MET A 1 4.21 17.10 -3.34
CA MET A 1 5.16 16.02 -3.01
C MET A 1 5.30 15.09 -4.19
N LYS A 2 6.49 14.54 -4.43
CA LYS A 2 6.77 13.58 -5.52
C LYS A 2 7.16 12.23 -4.92
N ARG A 3 6.76 11.15 -5.56
CA ARG A 3 7.14 9.79 -5.18
C ARG A 3 8.62 9.52 -5.51
N LYS A 4 9.30 8.74 -4.65
CA LYS A 4 10.72 8.39 -4.86
C LYS A 4 10.91 7.41 -6.03
N VAL A 5 9.93 6.53 -6.25
CA VAL A 5 10.03 5.41 -7.21
C VAL A 5 9.98 5.87 -8.67
N ASP A 6 9.09 6.80 -8.98
CA ASP A 6 8.79 7.20 -10.37
C ASP A 6 8.80 8.71 -10.60
N GLY A 7 9.05 9.52 -9.56
CA GLY A 7 9.08 10.97 -9.63
C GLY A 7 7.73 11.65 -9.86
N ASN A 8 6.64 10.88 -9.94
CA ASN A 8 5.30 11.37 -10.18
C ASN A 8 4.72 12.12 -8.95
N PRO A 9 3.74 13.03 -9.15
CA PRO A 9 2.99 13.60 -8.04
C PRO A 9 2.34 12.51 -7.19
N ALA A 10 2.52 12.57 -5.86
CA ALA A 10 2.01 11.55 -4.93
C ALA A 10 0.50 11.35 -5.03
N ILE A 11 -0.25 12.43 -5.32
CA ILE A 11 -1.71 12.38 -5.46
C ILE A 11 -2.16 11.37 -6.54
N LEU A 12 -1.37 11.15 -7.60
CA LEU A 12 -1.74 10.20 -8.66
C LEU A 12 -1.80 8.77 -8.14
N HIS A 13 -0.93 8.42 -7.19
CA HIS A 13 -0.98 7.13 -6.51
C HIS A 13 -2.27 6.97 -5.69
N SER A 14 -2.61 7.97 -4.87
CA SER A 14 -3.83 7.92 -4.05
C SER A 14 -5.10 7.83 -4.91
N LEU A 15 -5.15 8.55 -6.05
CA LEU A 15 -6.26 8.45 -7.00
C LEU A 15 -6.30 7.07 -7.69
N GLU A 16 -5.16 6.51 -8.07
CA GLU A 16 -5.09 5.15 -8.62
C GLU A 16 -5.54 4.12 -7.59
N ALA A 17 -5.06 4.21 -6.34
CA ALA A 17 -5.50 3.34 -5.25
C ALA A 17 -7.02 3.39 -5.05
N ALA A 18 -7.61 4.60 -5.04
CA ALA A 18 -9.06 4.78 -4.91
C ALA A 18 -9.85 4.16 -6.07
N THR A 19 -9.39 4.32 -7.32
CA THR A 19 -10.05 3.69 -8.49
C THR A 19 -9.97 2.17 -8.44
N ILE A 20 -8.88 1.60 -7.94
CA ILE A 20 -8.76 0.15 -7.73
C ILE A 20 -9.69 -0.30 -6.59
N THR A 21 -9.66 0.38 -5.44
CA THR A 21 -10.52 0.07 -4.28
C THR A 21 -11.99 0.00 -4.69
N GLN A 22 -12.48 0.95 -5.49
CA GLN A 22 -13.84 0.98 -5.99
C GLN A 22 -14.21 -0.26 -6.84
N THR A 23 -13.24 -0.91 -7.51
CA THR A 23 -13.49 -2.17 -8.24
C THR A 23 -13.63 -3.40 -7.34
N VAL A 24 -13.27 -3.28 -6.07
CA VAL A 24 -13.26 -4.36 -5.07
C VAL A 24 -14.41 -4.25 -4.10
N THR A 25 -14.84 -3.04 -3.77
CA THR A 25 -15.91 -2.77 -2.81
C THR A 25 -16.83 -1.64 -3.29
N ASN A 26 -18.10 -1.67 -2.83
CA ASN A 26 -19.05 -0.57 -3.02
C ASN A 26 -19.10 0.36 -1.78
N GLU A 27 -18.24 0.17 -0.80
CA GLU A 27 -18.17 1.00 0.40
C GLU A 27 -17.51 2.35 0.03
N GLU A 28 -18.30 3.44 0.06
CA GLU A 28 -17.83 4.78 -0.30
C GLU A 28 -16.71 5.24 0.64
N GLU A 29 -16.80 4.94 1.92
CA GLU A 29 -15.81 5.28 2.93
C GLU A 29 -14.44 4.65 2.65
N ALA A 30 -14.41 3.42 2.11
CA ALA A 30 -13.16 2.77 1.71
C ALA A 30 -12.51 3.46 0.51
N VAL A 31 -13.31 3.96 -0.43
CA VAL A 31 -12.80 4.73 -1.59
C VAL A 31 -12.26 6.09 -1.12
N ILE A 32 -12.96 6.78 -0.23
CA ILE A 32 -12.49 8.05 0.37
C ILE A 32 -11.19 7.80 1.16
N ALA A 33 -11.14 6.74 1.97
CA ALA A 33 -9.95 6.37 2.71
C ALA A 33 -8.76 6.10 1.79
N ALA A 34 -8.97 5.48 0.64
CA ALA A 34 -7.93 5.24 -0.35
C ALA A 34 -7.34 6.54 -0.95
N VAL A 35 -8.15 7.60 -1.08
CA VAL A 35 -7.63 8.93 -1.45
C VAL A 35 -6.77 9.53 -0.33
N LEU A 36 -7.11 9.26 0.93
CA LEU A 36 -6.55 9.92 2.11
C LEU A 36 -5.44 9.11 2.81
N HIS A 37 -5.21 7.83 2.47
CA HIS A 37 -4.42 6.88 3.25
C HIS A 37 -3.01 7.38 3.61
N ASP A 38 -2.34 8.05 2.67
CA ASP A 38 -0.98 8.58 2.88
C ASP A 38 -0.94 9.95 3.58
N THR A 39 -2.09 10.61 3.80
CA THR A 39 -2.10 12.01 4.30
C THR A 39 -1.61 12.13 5.74
N VAL A 40 -1.88 11.15 6.58
CA VAL A 40 -1.39 11.11 7.97
C VAL A 40 0.13 10.94 7.98
N GLU A 41 0.65 10.03 7.16
CA GLU A 41 2.06 9.69 7.14
C GLU A 41 2.92 10.76 6.45
N ASP A 42 2.43 11.29 5.36
CA ASP A 42 3.23 12.07 4.41
C ASP A 42 2.91 13.57 4.40
N ALA A 43 1.69 13.96 4.79
CA ALA A 43 1.27 15.35 4.86
C ALA A 43 1.09 15.87 6.29
N GLY A 44 1.25 15.01 7.31
CA GLY A 44 1.12 15.39 8.72
C GLY A 44 -0.30 15.73 9.14
N VAL A 45 -1.31 15.30 8.38
CA VAL A 45 -2.73 15.45 8.75
C VAL A 45 -2.99 14.59 9.98
N LYS A 46 -3.70 15.14 10.96
CA LYS A 46 -4.06 14.39 12.17
C LYS A 46 -5.29 13.54 11.89
N ILE A 47 -5.31 12.32 12.42
CA ILE A 47 -6.46 11.42 12.28
C ILE A 47 -7.77 12.05 12.79
N GLY A 48 -7.71 12.89 13.81
CA GLY A 48 -8.86 13.63 14.31
C GLY A 48 -9.45 14.63 13.30
N GLU A 49 -8.62 15.20 12.42
CA GLU A 49 -9.09 16.08 11.34
C GLU A 49 -9.82 15.30 10.24
N ILE A 50 -9.36 14.05 9.98
CA ILE A 50 -10.03 13.13 9.06
C ILE A 50 -11.38 12.72 9.65
N MET A 51 -11.41 12.35 10.94
CA MET A 51 -12.63 11.99 11.65
C MET A 51 -13.68 13.11 11.61
N GLU A 52 -13.27 14.34 11.90
CA GLU A 52 -14.15 15.49 11.91
C GLU A 52 -14.76 15.80 10.53
N ARG A 53 -13.98 15.61 9.45
CA ARG A 53 -14.40 15.99 8.09
C ARG A 53 -15.08 14.88 7.31
N PHE A 54 -14.68 13.63 7.55
CA PHE A 54 -15.06 12.47 6.73
C PHE A 54 -15.74 11.36 7.55
N GLY A 55 -15.84 11.52 8.87
CA GLY A 55 -16.48 10.56 9.78
C GLY A 55 -15.55 9.49 10.33
N ASP A 56 -16.08 8.77 11.32
CA ASP A 56 -15.33 7.76 12.09
C ASP A 56 -14.85 6.61 11.21
N ARG A 57 -15.69 6.16 10.28
CA ARG A 57 -15.37 5.01 9.42
C ARG A 57 -14.18 5.29 8.49
N VAL A 58 -14.13 6.46 7.86
CA VAL A 58 -12.98 6.86 7.03
C VAL A 58 -11.72 6.96 7.87
N ALA A 59 -11.81 7.54 9.07
CA ALA A 59 -10.67 7.67 9.97
C ALA A 59 -10.15 6.30 10.43
N GLU A 60 -11.02 5.35 10.76
CA GLU A 60 -10.68 3.96 11.10
C GLU A 60 -9.91 3.28 9.94
N LEU A 61 -10.44 3.38 8.73
CA LEU A 61 -9.84 2.79 7.53
C LEU A 61 -8.44 3.39 7.25
N VAL A 62 -8.31 4.71 7.29
CA VAL A 62 -7.01 5.38 7.12
C VAL A 62 -6.02 4.93 8.20
N LEU A 63 -6.47 4.88 9.46
CA LEU A 63 -5.63 4.46 10.58
C LEU A 63 -5.14 3.01 10.43
N SER A 64 -5.97 2.12 9.87
CA SER A 64 -5.60 0.71 9.67
C SER A 64 -4.40 0.54 8.73
N GLU A 65 -4.17 1.46 7.80
CA GLU A 65 -3.04 1.44 6.87
C GLU A 65 -1.88 2.35 7.29
N THR A 66 -2.09 3.23 8.28
CA THR A 66 -1.07 4.15 8.76
C THR A 66 0.02 3.40 9.54
N GLU A 67 1.26 3.43 9.02
CA GLU A 67 2.41 2.83 9.70
C GLU A 67 2.97 3.75 10.80
N ASN A 68 3.39 3.16 11.91
CA ASN A 68 4.21 3.88 12.88
C ASN A 68 5.64 4.04 12.35
N LYS A 69 5.94 5.17 11.73
CA LYS A 69 7.24 5.43 11.07
C LYS A 69 8.43 5.49 12.03
N ARG A 70 8.21 5.49 13.36
CA ARG A 70 9.29 5.54 14.36
C ARG A 70 10.35 6.59 14.02
N VAL A 71 9.90 7.83 13.82
CA VAL A 71 10.67 8.97 13.27
C VAL A 71 12.03 9.25 13.95
N LYS A 72 12.30 8.65 15.11
CA LYS A 72 13.58 8.75 15.84
C LYS A 72 14.59 7.65 15.47
N GLN A 73 14.20 6.70 14.62
CA GLN A 73 15.02 5.57 14.20
C GLN A 73 15.29 5.62 12.71
N ASP A 74 16.35 4.96 12.25
CA ASP A 74 16.62 4.86 10.81
C ASP A 74 15.46 4.10 10.11
N PRO A 75 14.89 4.66 9.05
CA PRO A 75 13.83 3.99 8.30
C PRO A 75 14.23 2.62 7.72
N ALA A 76 15.51 2.39 7.43
CA ALA A 76 16.02 1.11 6.96
C ALA A 76 15.96 0.06 8.08
N ASP A 77 16.38 0.41 9.28
CA ASP A 77 16.42 -0.50 10.45
C ASP A 77 15.01 -0.92 10.91
N THR A 78 14.02 -0.05 10.69
CA THR A 78 12.62 -0.30 11.12
C THR A 78 11.75 -0.89 10.02
N TRP A 79 12.26 -0.99 8.78
CA TRP A 79 11.45 -1.36 7.62
C TRP A 79 10.75 -2.71 7.81
N ARG A 80 11.52 -3.76 8.14
CA ARG A 80 10.99 -5.12 8.30
C ARG A 80 9.90 -5.19 9.36
N MET A 81 10.14 -4.62 10.53
CA MET A 81 9.18 -4.60 11.63
C MET A 81 7.88 -3.89 11.25
N ARG A 82 7.95 -2.74 10.58
CA ARG A 82 6.75 -2.02 10.12
C ARG A 82 5.93 -2.83 9.11
N LYS A 83 6.61 -3.54 8.20
CA LYS A 83 5.93 -4.41 7.23
C LYS A 83 5.30 -5.64 7.87
N GLU A 84 5.94 -6.21 8.89
CA GLU A 84 5.35 -7.27 9.70
C GLU A 84 4.09 -6.82 10.44
N GLU A 85 4.08 -5.60 10.99
CA GLU A 85 2.91 -4.99 11.61
C GLU A 85 1.76 -4.82 10.62
N SER A 86 2.03 -4.28 9.42
CA SER A 86 1.01 -4.15 8.35
C SER A 86 0.43 -5.50 7.94
N VAL A 87 1.27 -6.53 7.76
CA VAL A 87 0.82 -7.90 7.45
C VAL A 87 -0.02 -8.48 8.59
N ALA A 88 0.35 -8.21 9.86
CA ALA A 88 -0.40 -8.69 11.01
C ALA A 88 -1.80 -8.07 11.08
N VAL A 89 -1.95 -6.78 10.80
CA VAL A 89 -3.26 -6.11 10.68
C VAL A 89 -4.15 -6.84 9.68
N LEU A 90 -3.64 -7.08 8.46
CA LEU A 90 -4.39 -7.77 7.41
C LEU A 90 -4.78 -9.21 7.76
N ARG A 91 -3.90 -9.94 8.45
CA ARG A 91 -4.17 -11.33 8.85
C ARG A 91 -5.22 -11.43 9.95
N GLN A 92 -5.35 -10.39 10.78
CA GLN A 92 -6.27 -10.35 11.90
C GLN A 92 -7.64 -9.76 11.56
N THR A 93 -7.72 -8.96 10.49
CA THR A 93 -8.96 -8.31 10.11
C THR A 93 -9.85 -9.22 9.25
N ALA A 94 -11.16 -9.20 9.54
CA ALA A 94 -12.19 -9.72 8.64
C ALA A 94 -12.91 -8.59 7.87
N ASP A 95 -12.51 -7.34 8.09
CA ASP A 95 -13.13 -6.15 7.51
C ASP A 95 -12.88 -6.04 6.00
N PRO A 96 -13.93 -6.12 5.15
CA PRO A 96 -13.75 -6.08 3.71
C PRO A 96 -13.29 -4.71 3.20
N GLY A 97 -13.64 -3.62 3.88
CA GLY A 97 -13.19 -2.26 3.53
C GLY A 97 -11.69 -2.10 3.73
N ILE A 98 -11.14 -2.59 4.85
CA ILE A 98 -9.69 -2.60 5.10
C ILE A 98 -8.98 -3.42 4.01
N LYS A 99 -9.48 -4.62 3.70
CA LYS A 99 -8.87 -5.47 2.66
C LYS A 99 -8.90 -4.84 1.28
N ALA A 100 -10.01 -4.20 0.91
CA ALA A 100 -10.15 -3.51 -0.36
C ALA A 100 -9.19 -2.31 -0.46
N LEU A 101 -9.06 -1.52 0.61
CA LEU A 101 -8.13 -0.40 0.71
C LEU A 101 -6.67 -0.86 0.53
N TYR A 102 -6.24 -1.87 1.30
CA TYR A 102 -4.90 -2.43 1.17
C TYR A 102 -4.62 -2.97 -0.25
N LEU A 103 -5.56 -3.68 -0.87
CA LEU A 103 -5.38 -4.15 -2.24
C LEU A 103 -5.23 -2.97 -3.21
N GLY A 104 -6.02 -1.91 -3.04
CA GLY A 104 -5.95 -0.70 -3.86
C GLY A 104 -4.57 -0.04 -3.80
N ASP A 105 -4.05 0.20 -2.59
CA ASP A 105 -2.72 0.77 -2.39
C ASP A 105 -1.62 -0.15 -2.93
N LYS A 106 -1.61 -1.42 -2.54
CA LYS A 106 -0.50 -2.33 -2.89
C LYS A 106 -0.48 -2.66 -4.38
N LEU A 107 -1.63 -2.74 -5.05
CA LEU A 107 -1.67 -2.88 -6.50
C LEU A 107 -1.14 -1.63 -7.22
N SER A 108 -1.51 -0.44 -6.79
CA SER A 108 -0.94 0.80 -7.35
C SER A 108 0.57 0.88 -7.12
N ASN A 109 1.03 0.48 -5.94
CA ASN A 109 2.47 0.44 -5.63
C ASN A 109 3.23 -0.54 -6.52
N ILE A 110 2.75 -1.77 -6.70
CA ILE A 110 3.47 -2.77 -7.52
C ILE A 110 3.42 -2.45 -9.02
N ARG A 111 2.38 -1.77 -9.50
CA ARG A 111 2.34 -1.20 -10.86
C ARG A 111 3.47 -0.21 -11.07
N SER A 112 3.71 0.67 -10.09
CA SER A 112 4.83 1.61 -10.14
C SER A 112 6.18 0.90 -10.08
N LEU A 113 6.33 -0.15 -9.25
CA LEU A 113 7.54 -0.98 -9.22
C LEU A 113 7.80 -1.65 -10.56
N SER A 114 6.77 -2.26 -11.18
CA SER A 114 6.88 -2.93 -12.48
C SER A 114 7.36 -1.96 -13.56
N ARG A 115 6.77 -0.75 -13.62
CA ARG A 115 7.20 0.29 -14.58
C ARG A 115 8.65 0.74 -14.32
N SER A 116 9.02 0.92 -13.05
CA SER A 116 10.38 1.33 -12.69
C SER A 116 11.42 0.26 -13.01
N LEU A 117 11.08 -1.02 -12.82
CA LEU A 117 11.93 -2.13 -13.18
C LEU A 117 12.19 -2.18 -14.70
N GLU A 118 11.18 -1.91 -15.53
CA GLU A 118 11.32 -1.82 -16.98
C GLU A 118 12.24 -0.67 -17.43
N ILE A 119 12.21 0.46 -16.71
CA ILE A 119 12.99 1.66 -17.08
C ILE A 119 14.43 1.59 -16.55
N TYR A 120 14.61 1.16 -15.30
CA TYR A 120 15.87 1.28 -14.57
C TYR A 120 16.53 -0.06 -14.24
N GLY A 121 15.85 -1.20 -14.51
CA GLY A 121 16.34 -2.51 -14.08
C GLY A 121 16.53 -2.57 -12.55
N ASP A 122 17.43 -3.43 -12.11
CA ASP A 122 17.73 -3.63 -10.68
C ASP A 122 18.28 -2.39 -9.97
N ALA A 123 18.78 -1.40 -10.71
CA ALA A 123 19.26 -0.15 -10.14
C ALA A 123 18.15 0.62 -9.39
N MET A 124 16.88 0.36 -9.69
CA MET A 124 15.76 0.98 -9.00
C MET A 124 15.74 0.71 -7.50
N TRP A 125 16.23 -0.47 -7.06
CA TRP A 125 16.21 -0.86 -5.64
C TRP A 125 17.06 0.06 -4.76
N GLN A 126 18.06 0.74 -5.34
CA GLN A 126 18.91 1.68 -4.61
C GLN A 126 18.16 2.94 -4.13
N GLN A 127 16.96 3.21 -4.65
CA GLN A 127 16.13 4.35 -4.28
C GLN A 127 15.31 4.11 -3.00
N PHE A 128 15.20 2.85 -2.56
CA PHE A 128 14.43 2.47 -1.38
C PHE A 128 15.29 2.46 -0.10
N ASN A 129 14.64 2.61 1.05
CA ASN A 129 15.29 2.41 2.34
C ASN A 129 15.71 0.94 2.53
N GLN A 130 14.83 0.00 2.13
CA GLN A 130 15.19 -1.42 1.98
C GLN A 130 15.64 -1.66 0.53
N LYS A 131 16.89 -2.10 0.36
CA LYS A 131 17.51 -2.28 -0.95
C LYS A 131 17.48 -3.72 -1.45
N ASP A 132 17.18 -4.67 -0.56
CA ASP A 132 17.09 -6.08 -0.90
C ASP A 132 15.72 -6.40 -1.53
N PRO A 133 15.67 -6.80 -2.82
CA PRO A 133 14.42 -7.15 -3.47
C PRO A 133 13.76 -8.39 -2.85
N ALA A 134 14.50 -9.30 -2.19
CA ALA A 134 13.92 -10.45 -1.52
C ALA A 134 13.04 -10.05 -0.34
N GLU A 135 13.39 -8.98 0.38
CA GLU A 135 12.57 -8.42 1.46
C GLU A 135 11.27 -7.82 0.91
N HIS A 136 11.33 -7.12 -0.23
CA HIS A 136 10.13 -6.63 -0.92
C HIS A 136 9.25 -7.79 -1.41
N ARG A 137 9.84 -8.82 -2.01
CA ARG A 137 9.13 -10.04 -2.41
C ARG A 137 8.39 -10.65 -1.23
N TRP A 138 9.07 -10.86 -0.10
CA TRP A 138 8.45 -11.36 1.11
C TRP A 138 7.23 -10.53 1.52
N TYR A 139 7.36 -9.21 1.53
CA TYR A 139 6.26 -8.32 1.91
C TYR A 139 5.05 -8.47 0.98
N TYR A 140 5.25 -8.35 -0.33
CA TYR A 140 4.16 -8.44 -1.30
C TYR A 140 3.49 -9.82 -1.33
N THR A 141 4.25 -10.90 -1.21
CA THR A 141 3.69 -12.26 -1.12
C THR A 141 2.92 -12.49 0.18
N SER A 142 3.37 -11.88 1.30
CA SER A 142 2.65 -11.93 2.58
C SER A 142 1.33 -11.18 2.53
N ILE A 143 1.29 -10.02 1.86
CA ILE A 143 0.05 -9.26 1.61
C ILE A 143 -0.90 -10.09 0.73
N ALA A 144 -0.42 -10.65 -0.38
CA ALA A 144 -1.25 -11.49 -1.26
C ALA A 144 -1.88 -12.67 -0.50
N ALA A 145 -1.10 -13.34 0.34
CA ALA A 145 -1.60 -14.45 1.17
C ALA A 145 -2.68 -13.98 2.17
N ALA A 146 -2.53 -12.79 2.76
CA ALA A 146 -3.52 -12.24 3.70
C ALA A 146 -4.81 -11.76 3.00
N LEU A 147 -4.74 -11.44 1.71
CA LEU A 147 -5.87 -11.00 0.87
C LEU A 147 -6.45 -12.10 -0.02
N ALA A 148 -6.13 -13.39 0.25
CA ALA A 148 -6.53 -14.50 -0.62
C ALA A 148 -8.05 -14.67 -0.79
N ASP A 149 -8.86 -14.19 0.14
CA ASP A 149 -10.33 -14.14 0.02
C ASP A 149 -10.83 -13.20 -1.09
N LEU A 150 -9.99 -12.27 -1.56
CA LEU A 150 -10.25 -11.42 -2.71
C LEU A 150 -9.84 -12.04 -4.06
N ALA A 151 -9.43 -13.33 -4.11
CA ALA A 151 -8.94 -13.99 -5.32
C ALA A 151 -9.95 -14.01 -6.48
N HIS A 152 -11.23 -13.87 -6.18
CA HIS A 152 -12.30 -13.75 -7.17
C HIS A 152 -12.27 -12.41 -7.94
N THR A 153 -11.58 -11.37 -7.42
CA THR A 153 -11.52 -10.04 -8.04
C THR A 153 -10.45 -9.95 -9.14
N ALA A 154 -10.68 -9.10 -10.14
CA ALA A 154 -9.69 -8.83 -11.18
C ALA A 154 -8.44 -8.13 -10.61
N ALA A 155 -8.63 -7.20 -9.66
CA ALA A 155 -7.56 -6.48 -8.99
C ALA A 155 -6.58 -7.43 -8.26
N TYR A 156 -7.09 -8.43 -7.53
CA TYR A 156 -6.22 -9.40 -6.87
C TYR A 156 -5.44 -10.25 -7.86
N ARG A 157 -6.07 -10.73 -8.93
CA ARG A 157 -5.37 -11.52 -9.95
C ARG A 157 -4.26 -10.74 -10.63
N GLU A 158 -4.50 -9.45 -10.92
CA GLU A 158 -3.47 -8.55 -11.45
C GLU A 158 -2.34 -8.35 -10.44
N PHE A 159 -2.68 -8.14 -9.16
CA PHE A 159 -1.70 -7.98 -8.09
C PHE A 159 -0.74 -9.17 -8.00
N VAL A 160 -1.26 -10.40 -7.98
CA VAL A 160 -0.46 -11.63 -7.95
C VAL A 160 0.40 -11.78 -9.21
N ALA A 161 -0.15 -11.49 -10.39
CA ALA A 161 0.60 -11.55 -11.65
C ALA A 161 1.76 -10.54 -11.68
N LEU A 162 1.57 -9.35 -11.11
CA LEU A 162 2.64 -8.35 -11.01
C LEU A 162 3.70 -8.73 -9.97
N ILE A 163 3.33 -9.40 -8.87
CA ILE A 163 4.30 -9.97 -7.92
C ILE A 163 5.22 -10.96 -8.65
N ASP A 164 4.66 -11.86 -9.41
CA ASP A 164 5.44 -12.83 -10.19
C ASP A 164 6.33 -12.13 -11.22
N ARG A 165 5.81 -11.15 -11.95
CA ARG A 165 6.57 -10.37 -12.93
C ARG A 165 7.74 -9.60 -12.31
N VAL A 166 7.54 -8.95 -11.17
CA VAL A 166 8.56 -8.10 -10.53
C VAL A 166 9.60 -8.93 -9.80
N PHE A 167 9.21 -10.07 -9.20
CA PHE A 167 10.06 -10.84 -8.29
C PHE A 167 10.29 -12.29 -8.74
N GLY A 168 9.70 -12.77 -9.83
CA GLY A 168 9.75 -14.17 -10.26
C GLY A 168 11.14 -14.66 -10.66
N GLY A 169 12.09 -13.76 -10.89
CA GLY A 169 13.49 -14.06 -11.19
C GLY A 169 14.43 -14.04 -9.98
N ILE A 170 13.92 -13.84 -8.76
CA ILE A 170 14.71 -13.69 -7.52
C ILE A 170 14.65 -14.96 -6.69
#